data_805d75893baab2afbaafd23c4d19a56b
#
_entry.id   805d75893baab2afbaafd23c4d19a56b
#
_cell.length_a   1.000
_cell.length_b   1.000
_cell.length_c   1.000
_cell.angle_alpha   90.00
_cell.angle_beta   90.00
_cell.angle_gamma   90.00
#
_symmetry.space_group_name_H-M   'P 1'
#
loop_
_entity.id
_entity.type
_entity.pdbx_description
1 polymer ?
#
loop_
_entity_poly.entity_id
_entity_poly.type
_entity_poly.pdbx_seq_one_letter_code
_entity_poly.pdbx_strand_id
1 'polypeptide(L)'
;GAMALYELTGEKEWLDGALDSAWYLSTWQWHHSVDYPEDSVLGMMHYDTFGGTAVSTSHLHIDDFALCYIPELLELSELTGNKEWKERALAVWRNGVQGISDGTLQIMDKAPRPAGSCDEAYLHTRWGAWPCAFRLEVLRKCDNWNLLNGLLQ
;
A
#
# COMPACT_ATOMS: atom_id res chain seq x y z
N GLY A 1 5.94 -15.86 5.75
CA GLY A 1 7.10 -16.15 4.92
C GLY A 1 8.42 -16.15 5.70
N ALA A 2 9.47 -15.57 5.13
CA ALA A 2 10.82 -15.61 5.73
C ALA A 2 10.87 -14.99 7.14
N MET A 3 10.15 -13.88 7.38
CA MET A 3 10.06 -13.29 8.73
C MET A 3 9.54 -14.27 9.77
N ALA A 4 8.45 -14.99 9.49
CA ALA A 4 7.91 -15.98 10.42
C ALA A 4 8.88 -17.13 10.70
N LEU A 5 9.70 -17.52 9.72
CA LEU A 5 10.75 -18.52 9.92
C LEU A 5 11.89 -17.96 10.78
N TYR A 6 12.27 -16.72 10.57
CA TYR A 6 13.22 -16.05 11.42
C TYR A 6 12.75 -15.96 12.89
N GLU A 7 11.52 -15.58 13.12
CA GLU A 7 10.92 -15.54 14.46
C GLU A 7 10.96 -16.92 15.16
N LEU A 8 10.72 -17.99 14.40
CA LEU A 8 10.67 -19.36 14.94
C LEU A 8 12.06 -19.95 15.19
N THR A 9 13.03 -19.66 14.31
CA THR A 9 14.32 -20.38 14.32
C THR A 9 15.49 -19.51 14.83
N GLY A 10 15.37 -18.18 14.70
CA GLY A 10 16.48 -17.27 14.95
C GLY A 10 17.60 -17.34 13.90
N GLU A 11 17.42 -18.11 12.83
CA GLU A 11 18.44 -18.32 11.82
C GLU A 11 18.57 -17.11 10.89
N LYS A 12 19.77 -16.55 10.84
CA LYS A 12 20.04 -15.31 10.09
C LYS A 12 19.70 -15.40 8.61
N GLU A 13 19.78 -16.59 8.01
CA GLU A 13 19.45 -16.80 6.59
C GLU A 13 18.02 -16.38 6.25
N TRP A 14 17.08 -16.55 7.18
CA TRP A 14 15.69 -16.15 7.00
C TRP A 14 15.51 -14.63 7.04
N LEU A 15 16.28 -13.95 7.91
CA LEU A 15 16.30 -12.49 7.94
C LEU A 15 16.93 -11.92 6.67
N ASP A 16 18.03 -12.49 6.20
CA ASP A 16 18.71 -12.08 4.96
C ASP A 16 17.74 -12.27 3.77
N GLY A 17 17.05 -13.41 3.69
CA GLY A 17 16.04 -13.66 2.66
C GLY A 17 14.83 -12.71 2.72
N ALA A 18 14.42 -12.29 3.92
CA ALA A 18 13.38 -11.28 4.09
C ALA A 18 13.85 -9.91 3.58
N LEU A 19 15.10 -9.51 3.89
CA LEU A 19 15.69 -8.27 3.41
C LEU A 19 15.83 -8.24 1.89
N ASP A 20 16.30 -9.32 1.29
CA ASP A 20 16.40 -9.44 -0.18
C ASP A 20 15.04 -9.32 -0.84
N SER A 21 14.02 -9.96 -0.26
CA SER A 21 12.64 -9.86 -0.74
C SER A 21 12.10 -8.43 -0.60
N ALA A 22 12.37 -7.76 0.51
CA ALA A 22 11.95 -6.39 0.74
C ALA A 22 12.63 -5.41 -0.24
N TRP A 23 13.91 -5.58 -0.52
CA TRP A 23 14.62 -4.81 -1.56
C TRP A 23 14.04 -5.06 -2.94
N TYR A 24 13.75 -6.31 -3.29
CA TYR A 24 13.12 -6.63 -4.57
C TYR A 24 11.74 -5.96 -4.70
N LEU A 25 10.88 -6.09 -3.68
CA LEU A 25 9.56 -5.43 -3.66
C LEU A 25 9.68 -3.91 -3.78
N SER A 26 10.71 -3.32 -3.18
CA SER A 26 10.98 -1.89 -3.24
C SER A 26 11.27 -1.39 -4.66
N THR A 27 11.74 -2.25 -5.56
CA THR A 27 11.98 -1.86 -6.97
C THR A 27 10.67 -1.61 -7.73
N TRP A 28 9.54 -2.10 -7.21
CA TRP A 28 8.21 -1.91 -7.78
C TRP A 28 7.47 -0.74 -7.17
N GLN A 29 8.03 -0.13 -6.12
CA GLN A 29 7.43 1.02 -5.47
C GLN A 29 7.71 2.31 -6.23
N TRP A 30 6.67 3.10 -6.47
CA TRP A 30 6.79 4.39 -7.13
C TRP A 30 7.51 5.41 -6.24
N HIS A 31 8.51 6.10 -6.80
CA HIS A 31 9.30 7.12 -6.13
C HIS A 31 8.87 8.56 -6.48
N HIS A 32 7.87 8.70 -7.32
CA HIS A 32 7.36 9.97 -7.79
C HIS A 32 5.88 9.84 -8.15
N SER A 33 5.21 10.98 -8.21
CA SER A 33 3.87 11.08 -8.76
C SER A 33 3.91 11.11 -10.27
N VAL A 34 2.99 10.40 -10.90
CA VAL A 34 2.77 10.47 -12.34
C VAL A 34 1.64 11.46 -12.61
N ASP A 35 1.90 12.39 -13.49
CA ASP A 35 0.86 13.31 -13.96
C ASP A 35 -0.07 12.58 -14.92
N TYR A 36 -1.30 12.34 -14.46
CA TYR A 36 -2.34 11.77 -15.29
C TYR A 36 -3.15 12.87 -15.99
N PRO A 37 -3.62 12.63 -17.24
CA PRO A 37 -4.53 13.53 -17.90
C PRO A 37 -5.77 13.81 -17.05
N GLU A 38 -6.22 15.07 -16.99
CA GLU A 38 -7.35 15.49 -16.16
C GLU A 38 -8.66 14.74 -16.48
N ASP A 39 -8.83 14.27 -17.72
CA ASP A 39 -9.97 13.49 -18.19
C ASP A 39 -9.83 11.99 -17.90
N SER A 40 -8.71 11.53 -17.36
CA SER A 40 -8.54 10.15 -16.91
C SER A 40 -9.12 9.93 -15.50
N VAL A 41 -9.44 8.69 -15.17
CA VAL A 41 -9.95 8.33 -13.84
C VAL A 41 -8.99 8.78 -12.74
N LEU A 42 -7.70 8.51 -12.91
CA LEU A 42 -6.67 8.87 -11.91
C LEU A 42 -6.45 10.38 -11.83
N GLY A 43 -6.54 11.09 -12.98
CA GLY A 43 -6.48 12.55 -13.01
C GLY A 43 -7.68 13.18 -12.31
N MET A 44 -8.90 12.71 -12.55
CA MET A 44 -10.11 13.17 -11.86
C MET A 44 -10.04 12.95 -10.34
N MET A 45 -9.37 11.90 -9.90
CA MET A 45 -9.16 11.61 -8.48
C MET A 45 -8.01 12.39 -7.87
N HIS A 46 -7.23 13.13 -8.66
CA HIS A 46 -5.97 13.75 -8.24
C HIS A 46 -5.03 12.74 -7.56
N TYR A 47 -4.99 11.52 -8.12
CA TYR A 47 -4.31 10.40 -7.50
C TYR A 47 -2.79 10.58 -7.51
N ASP A 48 -2.18 10.56 -6.32
CA ASP A 48 -0.73 10.57 -6.14
C ASP A 48 -0.20 9.13 -6.17
N THR A 49 0.63 8.80 -7.16
CA THR A 49 1.22 7.46 -7.28
C THR A 49 2.38 7.22 -6.33
N PHE A 50 2.93 8.25 -5.69
CA PHE A 50 4.05 8.08 -4.78
C PHE A 50 3.77 7.04 -3.69
N GLY A 51 4.67 6.11 -3.54
CA GLY A 51 4.55 5.02 -2.56
C GLY A 51 3.70 3.84 -3.01
N GLY A 52 2.91 3.98 -4.07
CA GLY A 52 2.15 2.87 -4.65
C GLY A 52 3.06 1.82 -5.26
N THR A 53 2.51 0.64 -5.49
CA THR A 53 3.26 -0.47 -6.09
C THR A 53 2.77 -0.73 -7.51
N ALA A 54 3.69 -0.82 -8.45
CA ALA A 54 3.37 -1.21 -9.82
C ALA A 54 3.10 -2.71 -9.88
N VAL A 55 2.03 -3.10 -10.57
CA VAL A 55 1.72 -4.52 -10.86
C VAL A 55 2.45 -5.00 -12.11
N SER A 56 2.78 -4.07 -12.99
CA SER A 56 3.44 -4.39 -14.24
C SER A 56 4.29 -3.23 -14.75
N THR A 57 5.15 -3.53 -15.69
CA THR A 57 5.99 -2.52 -16.37
C THR A 57 5.22 -1.58 -17.29
N SER A 58 3.92 -1.82 -17.50
CA SER A 58 3.07 -1.00 -18.37
C SER A 58 2.60 0.31 -17.74
N HIS A 59 2.88 0.54 -16.46
CA HIS A 59 2.45 1.72 -15.68
C HIS A 59 0.93 1.93 -15.59
N LEU A 60 0.13 0.97 -16.02
CA LEU A 60 -1.33 1.11 -16.04
C LEU A 60 -2.00 0.60 -14.76
N HIS A 61 -1.24 -0.08 -13.91
CA HIS A 61 -1.78 -0.72 -12.71
C HIS A 61 -1.04 -0.25 -11.48
N ILE A 62 -1.78 0.28 -10.54
CA ILE A 62 -1.36 0.52 -9.16
C ILE A 62 -2.10 -0.49 -8.30
N ASP A 63 -1.36 -1.16 -7.43
CA ASP A 63 -1.88 -2.28 -6.68
C ASP A 63 -1.84 -2.02 -5.18
N ASP A 64 -2.93 -2.40 -4.53
CA ASP A 64 -3.05 -2.37 -3.07
C ASP A 64 -2.40 -3.59 -2.39
N PHE A 65 -1.91 -4.57 -3.13
CA PHE A 65 -1.28 -5.75 -2.54
C PHE A 65 -0.04 -5.42 -1.71
N ALA A 66 0.62 -4.30 -2.01
CA ALA A 66 1.71 -3.80 -1.19
C ALA A 66 1.35 -3.60 0.29
N LEU A 67 0.08 -3.38 0.61
CA LEU A 67 -0.41 -3.29 1.99
C LEU A 67 -0.18 -4.58 2.78
N CYS A 68 -0.08 -5.74 2.12
CA CYS A 68 0.10 -7.03 2.77
C CYS A 68 1.44 -7.15 3.50
N TYR A 69 2.48 -6.45 3.04
CA TYR A 69 3.82 -6.56 3.62
C TYR A 69 4.24 -5.35 4.47
N ILE A 70 3.32 -4.43 4.73
CA ILE A 70 3.59 -3.31 5.66
C ILE A 70 4.04 -3.79 7.04
N PRO A 71 3.37 -4.78 7.69
CA PRO A 71 3.82 -5.26 8.99
C PRO A 71 5.25 -5.77 8.97
N GLU A 72 5.61 -6.51 7.93
CA GLU A 72 6.95 -7.06 7.78
C GLU A 72 8.01 -5.96 7.56
N LEU A 73 7.67 -4.90 6.81
CA LEU A 73 8.58 -3.75 6.65
C LEU A 73 8.79 -2.98 7.96
N LEU A 74 7.74 -2.82 8.76
CA LEU A 74 7.84 -2.18 10.08
C LEU A 74 8.74 -3.01 11.01
N GLU A 75 8.55 -4.32 11.02
CA GLU A 75 9.37 -5.24 11.79
C GLU A 75 10.83 -5.25 11.33
N LEU A 76 11.10 -5.27 10.02
CA LEU A 76 12.44 -5.11 9.47
C LEU A 76 13.09 -3.80 9.90
N SER A 77 12.32 -2.71 9.98
CA SER A 77 12.81 -1.43 10.50
C SER A 77 13.27 -1.53 11.96
N GLU A 78 12.51 -2.23 12.78
CA GLU A 78 12.83 -2.43 14.20
C GLU A 78 14.05 -3.35 14.37
N LEU A 79 14.07 -4.48 13.68
CA LEU A 79 15.14 -5.48 13.78
C LEU A 79 16.48 -4.96 13.25
N THR A 80 16.47 -4.19 12.18
CA THR A 80 17.71 -3.72 11.52
C THR A 80 18.13 -2.32 11.95
N GLY A 81 17.23 -1.54 12.55
CA GLY A 81 17.44 -0.12 12.81
C GLY A 81 17.39 0.76 11.54
N ASN A 82 17.12 0.18 10.38
CA ASN A 82 17.03 0.92 9.13
C ASN A 82 15.63 1.55 8.98
N LYS A 83 15.58 2.87 9.13
CA LYS A 83 14.33 3.66 9.06
C LYS A 83 13.70 3.66 7.68
N GLU A 84 14.46 3.37 6.62
CA GLU A 84 13.94 3.34 5.26
C GLU A 84 12.77 2.35 5.12
N TRP A 85 12.82 1.22 5.80
CA TRP A 85 11.73 0.25 5.77
C TRP A 85 10.42 0.82 6.32
N LYS A 86 10.52 1.58 7.41
CA LYS A 86 9.34 2.29 7.96
C LYS A 86 8.81 3.36 7.00
N GLU A 87 9.70 4.15 6.42
CA GLU A 87 9.31 5.20 5.46
C GLU A 87 8.61 4.60 4.23
N ARG A 88 9.11 3.48 3.71
CA ARG A 88 8.49 2.73 2.61
C ARG A 88 7.12 2.18 3.00
N ALA A 89 7.01 1.58 4.17
CA ALA A 89 5.73 1.07 4.68
C ALA A 89 4.67 2.19 4.78
N LEU A 90 5.06 3.35 5.32
CA LEU A 90 4.18 4.50 5.44
C LEU A 90 3.79 5.09 4.07
N ALA A 91 4.72 5.09 3.11
CA ALA A 91 4.41 5.54 1.75
C ALA A 91 3.38 4.62 1.07
N VAL A 92 3.54 3.30 1.20
CA VAL A 92 2.54 2.33 0.72
C VAL A 92 1.17 2.59 1.36
N TRP A 93 1.14 2.78 2.68
CA TRP A 93 -0.10 3.04 3.38
C TRP A 93 -0.79 4.32 2.87
N ARG A 94 -0.08 5.43 2.79
CA ARG A 94 -0.61 6.71 2.29
C ARG A 94 -1.17 6.56 0.89
N ASN A 95 -0.47 5.84 0.03
CA ASN A 95 -0.95 5.56 -1.31
C ASN A 95 -2.26 4.76 -1.28
N GLY A 96 -2.29 3.66 -0.53
CA GLY A 96 -3.44 2.78 -0.47
C GLY A 96 -4.72 3.43 0.08
N VAL A 97 -4.61 4.39 1.01
CA VAL A 97 -5.81 5.04 1.59
C VAL A 97 -6.47 6.03 0.65
N GLN A 98 -5.79 6.50 -0.39
CA GLN A 98 -6.38 7.40 -1.40
C GLN A 98 -7.56 6.76 -2.14
N GLY A 99 -7.59 5.43 -2.24
CA GLY A 99 -8.69 4.70 -2.87
C GLY A 99 -9.97 4.62 -2.01
N ILE A 100 -9.97 5.18 -0.80
CA ILE A 100 -11.14 5.15 0.09
C ILE A 100 -12.01 6.37 -0.21
N SER A 101 -13.27 6.13 -0.61
CA SER A 101 -14.25 7.20 -0.86
C SER A 101 -14.69 7.86 0.45
N ASP A 102 -14.78 9.17 0.43
CA ASP A 102 -15.42 9.98 1.49
C ASP A 102 -16.94 10.14 1.28
N GLY A 103 -17.49 9.55 0.22
CA GLY A 103 -18.89 9.66 -0.19
C GLY A 103 -19.14 10.75 -1.23
N THR A 104 -18.13 11.53 -1.59
CA THR A 104 -18.24 12.59 -2.61
C THR A 104 -17.63 12.19 -3.95
N LEU A 105 -16.81 11.14 -3.97
CA LEU A 105 -16.13 10.70 -5.17
C LEU A 105 -17.13 10.25 -6.24
N GLN A 106 -17.23 11.05 -7.28
CA GLN A 106 -18.01 10.77 -8.46
C GLN A 106 -17.08 10.67 -9.68
N ILE A 107 -17.10 9.53 -10.34
CA ILE A 107 -16.28 9.30 -11.51
C ILE A 107 -17.20 9.08 -12.70
N MET A 108 -17.00 9.88 -13.73
CA MET A 108 -17.89 9.96 -14.88
C MET A 108 -19.33 10.31 -14.42
N ASP A 109 -20.35 9.99 -15.19
CA ASP A 109 -21.76 10.26 -14.87
C ASP A 109 -22.40 9.22 -13.92
N LYS A 110 -21.55 8.56 -13.09
CA LYS A 110 -22.05 7.56 -12.13
C LYS A 110 -22.40 8.20 -10.80
N ALA A 111 -23.30 7.56 -10.06
CA ALA A 111 -23.62 8.00 -8.72
C ALA A 111 -22.35 8.03 -7.83
N PRO A 112 -22.28 8.98 -6.86
CA PRO A 112 -21.18 9.01 -5.91
C PRO A 112 -21.00 7.68 -5.19
N ARG A 113 -19.78 7.31 -4.92
CA ARG A 113 -19.45 6.10 -4.18
C ARG A 113 -19.80 6.26 -2.71
N PRO A 114 -20.33 5.22 -2.04
CA PRO A 114 -20.58 5.29 -0.61
C PRO A 114 -19.31 5.62 0.18
N ALA A 115 -19.44 6.45 1.21
CA ALA A 115 -18.34 6.75 2.11
C ALA A 115 -17.76 5.47 2.73
N GLY A 116 -16.44 5.39 2.79
CA GLY A 116 -15.72 4.21 3.28
C GLY A 116 -15.60 3.05 2.29
N SER A 117 -16.27 3.13 1.13
CA SER A 117 -16.02 2.14 0.08
C SER A 117 -14.64 2.34 -0.51
N CYS A 118 -13.96 1.24 -0.77
CA CYS A 118 -12.71 1.24 -1.50
C CYS A 118 -12.93 0.72 -2.90
N ASP A 119 -12.38 1.39 -3.88
CA ASP A 119 -12.60 1.06 -5.26
C ASP A 119 -11.34 0.85 -6.08
N GLU A 120 -10.73 -0.28 -5.86
CA GLU A 120 -9.73 -0.78 -6.77
C GLU A 120 -10.31 -1.03 -8.18
N ALA A 121 -11.63 -1.22 -8.28
CA ALA A 121 -12.29 -1.42 -9.57
C ALA A 121 -12.14 -0.23 -10.52
N TYR A 122 -11.89 0.97 -10.03
CA TYR A 122 -11.52 2.09 -10.88
C TYR A 122 -10.09 1.99 -11.38
N LEU A 123 -9.25 1.25 -10.67
CA LEU A 123 -7.86 1.06 -11.01
C LEU A 123 -7.63 -0.19 -11.85
N HIS A 124 -8.58 -1.12 -11.95
CA HIS A 124 -8.56 -2.24 -12.93
C HIS A 124 -9.29 -3.53 -12.55
N THR A 125 -9.87 -3.67 -11.35
CA THR A 125 -10.45 -4.95 -10.98
C THR A 125 -11.81 -4.84 -10.29
N ARG A 126 -12.63 -5.86 -10.50
CA ARG A 126 -13.92 -6.04 -9.82
C ARG A 126 -13.77 -6.50 -8.35
N TRP A 127 -12.61 -6.30 -7.74
CA TRP A 127 -12.23 -6.89 -6.47
C TRP A 127 -12.43 -5.95 -5.28
N GLY A 128 -13.38 -5.04 -5.36
CA GLY A 128 -13.57 -3.95 -4.40
C GLY A 128 -13.67 -4.29 -2.91
N ALA A 129 -13.83 -5.55 -2.54
CA ALA A 129 -13.82 -5.96 -1.13
C ALA A 129 -12.42 -6.32 -0.61
N TRP A 130 -11.51 -6.74 -1.47
CA TRP A 130 -10.17 -7.19 -1.09
C TRP A 130 -9.30 -6.11 -0.49
N PRO A 131 -9.17 -4.92 -1.10
CA PRO A 131 -8.34 -3.86 -0.55
C PRO A 131 -8.77 -3.43 0.85
N CYS A 132 -10.08 -3.37 1.11
CA CYS A 132 -10.58 -3.06 2.44
C CYS A 132 -10.23 -4.14 3.46
N ALA A 133 -10.32 -5.42 3.08
CA ALA A 133 -9.96 -6.53 3.93
C ALA A 133 -8.44 -6.51 4.26
N PHE A 134 -7.59 -6.25 3.27
CA PHE A 134 -6.15 -6.10 3.49
C PHE A 134 -5.82 -4.93 4.40
N ARG A 135 -6.45 -3.77 4.21
CA ARG A 135 -6.24 -2.60 5.06
C ARG A 135 -6.63 -2.87 6.51
N LEU A 136 -7.75 -3.54 6.74
CA LEU A 136 -8.19 -3.95 8.07
C LEU A 136 -7.23 -4.98 8.70
N GLU A 137 -6.73 -5.92 7.90
CA GLU A 137 -5.78 -6.91 8.37
C GLU A 137 -4.43 -6.28 8.74
N VAL A 138 -3.94 -5.31 7.97
CA VAL A 138 -2.75 -4.54 8.32
C VAL A 138 -2.93 -3.82 9.65
N LEU A 139 -4.06 -3.13 9.83
CA LEU A 139 -4.37 -2.44 11.09
C LEU A 139 -4.42 -3.41 12.27
N ARG A 140 -5.07 -4.56 12.08
CA ARG A 140 -5.17 -5.60 13.09
C ARG A 140 -3.81 -6.16 13.49
N LYS A 141 -2.91 -6.42 12.54
CA LYS A 141 -1.57 -6.96 12.79
C LYS A 141 -0.65 -5.93 13.46
N CYS A 142 -0.71 -4.70 13.05
CA CYS A 142 0.17 -3.66 13.59
C CYS A 142 -0.17 -3.27 15.03
N ASP A 143 -1.39 -3.58 15.50
CA ASP A 143 -1.94 -3.19 16.83
C ASP A 143 -1.58 -1.74 17.26
N ASN A 144 -1.26 -0.92 16.29
CA ASN A 144 -0.71 0.41 16.50
C ASN A 144 -1.53 1.46 15.76
N TRP A 145 -2.70 1.76 16.33
CA TRP A 145 -3.59 2.81 15.83
C TRP A 145 -2.93 4.19 15.80
N ASN A 146 -1.83 4.39 16.55
CA ASN A 146 -1.04 5.63 16.50
C ASN A 146 -0.29 5.81 15.18
N LEU A 147 -0.04 4.75 14.43
CA LEU A 147 0.43 4.86 13.05
C LEU A 147 -0.56 5.63 12.18
N LEU A 148 -1.87 5.45 12.39
CA LEU A 148 -2.90 6.19 11.68
C LEU A 148 -2.88 7.68 12.04
N ASN A 149 -2.66 8.03 13.30
CA ASN A 149 -2.62 9.43 13.72
C ASN A 149 -1.46 10.22 13.07
N GLY A 150 -0.34 9.55 12.80
CA GLY A 150 0.78 10.15 12.05
C GLY A 150 0.56 10.21 10.52
N LEU A 151 -0.47 9.52 10.02
CA LEU A 151 -0.79 9.45 8.58
C LEU A 151 -1.91 10.42 8.17
N LEU A 152 -2.71 10.86 9.14
CA LEU A 152 -3.83 11.78 8.92
C LEU A 152 -3.44 13.25 9.13
N GLN A 153 -2.18 13.52 9.47
CA GLN A 153 -1.56 14.85 9.55
C GLN A 153 -0.68 15.09 8.32
#